data_630af2aad94a5427566833a9652a8abf
#
_entry.id   630af2aad94a5427566833a9652a8abf
#
_cell.length_a   1.000
_cell.length_b   1.000
_cell.length_c   1.000
_cell.angle_alpha   90.00
_cell.angle_beta   90.00
_cell.angle_gamma   90.00
#
_symmetry.space_group_name_H-M   'P 1'
#
loop_
_entity.id
_entity.type
_entity.pdbx_description
1 polymer ?
#
loop_
_entity_poly.entity_id
_entity_poly.type
_entity_poly.pdbx_seq_one_letter_code
_entity_poly.pdbx_strand_id
1 'polypeptide(L)'
;MKTLENANLNEKEQDSILEVSEVLKADLPVTRVILFGSKARGTGEVDSDIDILILTFCPVSSELREAISERLADINLQNDVSLTSVVVSEQDWSSGLIRHMLIHSEIERDGCEI
;
A
#
# COMPACT_ATOMS: atom_id res chain seq x y z
N MET A 1 -8.56 -11.01 5.29
CA MET A 1 -8.22 -9.60 5.00
C MET A 1 -9.46 -8.74 5.18
N LYS A 2 -9.30 -7.53 5.66
CA LYS A 2 -10.43 -6.66 5.99
C LYS A 2 -10.87 -5.80 4.81
N THR A 3 -12.03 -5.17 4.93
CA THR A 3 -12.50 -4.19 3.94
C THR A 3 -12.05 -2.79 4.36
N LEU A 4 -11.99 -1.88 3.40
CA LEU A 4 -11.56 -0.51 3.64
C LEU A 4 -12.49 0.24 4.62
N GLU A 5 -13.75 -0.17 4.70
CA GLU A 5 -14.73 0.44 5.60
C GLU A 5 -14.33 0.34 7.07
N ASN A 6 -13.54 -0.68 7.43
CA ASN A 6 -13.09 -0.90 8.81
C ASN A 6 -11.82 -0.12 9.15
N ALA A 7 -11.25 0.59 8.19
CA ALA A 7 -10.03 1.36 8.40
C ALA A 7 -10.34 2.73 9.00
N ASN A 8 -9.34 3.28 9.72
CA ASN A 8 -9.45 4.61 10.31
C ASN A 8 -8.93 5.67 9.36
N LEU A 9 -9.69 5.95 8.31
CA LEU A 9 -9.33 6.91 7.28
C LEU A 9 -10.37 8.01 7.18
N ASN A 10 -9.91 9.26 7.02
CA ASN A 10 -10.82 10.34 6.65
C ASN A 10 -11.08 10.27 5.13
N GLU A 11 -12.00 11.10 4.65
CA GLU A 11 -12.42 11.08 3.25
C GLU A 11 -11.25 11.37 2.31
N LYS A 12 -10.41 12.34 2.63
CA LYS A 12 -9.24 12.70 1.83
C LYS A 12 -8.24 11.55 1.74
N GLU A 13 -7.99 10.88 2.85
CA GLU A 13 -7.09 9.71 2.89
C GLU A 13 -7.65 8.55 2.08
N GLN A 14 -8.93 8.28 2.22
CA GLN A 14 -9.59 7.21 1.46
C GLN A 14 -9.55 7.49 -0.03
N ASP A 15 -9.86 8.71 -0.45
CA ASP A 15 -9.81 9.10 -1.86
C ASP A 15 -8.39 8.98 -2.41
N SER A 16 -7.38 9.35 -1.62
CA SER A 16 -5.98 9.26 -2.03
C SER A 16 -5.54 7.83 -2.25
N ILE A 17 -5.95 6.91 -1.36
CA ILE A 17 -5.61 5.48 -1.51
C ILE A 17 -6.26 4.90 -2.75
N LEU A 18 -7.52 5.24 -3.02
CA LEU A 18 -8.21 4.79 -4.22
C LEU A 18 -7.53 5.32 -5.48
N GLU A 19 -7.11 6.58 -5.47
CA GLU A 19 -6.38 7.19 -6.59
C GLU A 19 -5.04 6.50 -6.83
N VAL A 20 -4.27 6.23 -5.76
CA VAL A 20 -2.99 5.51 -5.85
C VAL A 20 -3.19 4.14 -6.50
N SER A 21 -4.17 3.39 -6.02
CA SER A 21 -4.45 2.05 -6.55
C SER A 21 -4.76 2.12 -8.04
N GLU A 22 -5.61 3.06 -8.45
CA GLU A 22 -5.99 3.23 -9.85
C GLU A 22 -4.79 3.61 -10.72
N VAL A 23 -4.03 4.62 -10.31
CA VAL A 23 -2.88 5.12 -11.07
C VAL A 23 -1.80 4.05 -11.20
N LEU A 24 -1.45 3.38 -10.12
CA LEU A 24 -0.40 2.36 -10.14
C LEU A 24 -0.78 1.16 -10.99
N LYS A 25 -2.02 0.71 -10.89
CA LYS A 25 -2.48 -0.44 -11.68
C LYS A 25 -2.60 -0.10 -13.17
N ALA A 26 -2.94 1.15 -13.51
CA ALA A 26 -3.06 1.57 -14.90
C ALA A 26 -1.71 1.78 -15.58
N ASP A 27 -0.73 2.36 -14.88
CA ASP A 27 0.52 2.82 -15.47
C ASP A 27 1.69 1.87 -15.27
N LEU A 28 1.66 1.02 -14.26
CA LEU A 28 2.79 0.20 -13.83
C LEU A 28 2.34 -1.26 -13.62
N PRO A 29 3.28 -2.23 -13.59
CA PRO A 29 2.92 -3.64 -13.38
C PRO A 29 2.56 -3.95 -11.92
N VAL A 30 1.63 -3.20 -11.37
CA VAL A 30 1.12 -3.36 -10.01
C VAL A 30 -0.16 -4.19 -10.06
N THR A 31 -0.22 -5.24 -9.24
CA THR A 31 -1.36 -6.16 -9.21
C THR A 31 -2.30 -5.87 -8.05
N ARG A 32 -1.75 -5.53 -6.88
CA ARG A 32 -2.56 -5.28 -5.69
C ARG A 32 -1.96 -4.15 -4.87
N VAL A 33 -2.83 -3.39 -4.21
CA VAL A 33 -2.46 -2.38 -3.22
C VAL A 33 -3.21 -2.70 -1.95
N ILE A 34 -2.50 -2.82 -0.83
CA ILE A 34 -3.07 -3.24 0.44
C ILE A 34 -2.70 -2.23 1.51
N LEU A 35 -3.72 -1.67 2.17
CA LEU A 35 -3.53 -0.81 3.34
C LEU A 35 -3.18 -1.70 4.53
N PHE A 36 -2.14 -1.34 5.28
CA PHE A 36 -1.78 -2.07 6.50
C PHE A 36 -1.37 -1.08 7.60
N GLY A 37 -0.92 -1.59 8.73
CA GLY A 37 -0.48 -0.78 9.85
C GLY A 37 -1.64 -0.25 10.68
N SER A 38 -1.39 0.82 11.44
CA SER A 38 -2.35 1.33 12.42
C SER A 38 -3.65 1.84 11.78
N LYS A 39 -3.57 2.46 10.62
CA LYS A 39 -4.78 2.92 9.92
C LYS A 39 -5.69 1.75 9.53
N ALA A 40 -5.11 0.64 9.07
CA ALA A 40 -5.89 -0.55 8.72
C ALA A 40 -6.53 -1.19 9.94
N ARG A 41 -5.84 -1.16 11.09
CA ARG A 41 -6.36 -1.72 12.34
C ARG A 41 -7.40 -0.83 13.02
N GLY A 42 -7.57 0.40 12.54
CA GLY A 42 -8.49 1.35 13.15
C GLY A 42 -7.97 2.01 14.42
N THR A 43 -6.67 1.90 14.70
CA THR A 43 -6.03 2.42 15.90
C THR A 43 -5.10 3.60 15.63
N GLY A 44 -4.89 3.96 14.37
CA GLY A 44 -3.99 5.04 13.98
C GLY A 44 -4.51 6.40 14.40
N GLU A 45 -3.60 7.27 14.78
CA GLU A 45 -3.93 8.67 15.07
C GLU A 45 -4.08 9.47 13.77
N VAL A 46 -4.68 10.66 13.88
CA VAL A 46 -4.93 11.51 12.72
C VAL A 46 -3.65 11.83 11.95
N ASP A 47 -2.54 12.03 12.67
CA ASP A 47 -1.26 12.41 12.07
C ASP A 47 -0.37 11.22 11.71
N SER A 48 -0.83 9.98 11.92
CA SER A 48 0.00 8.83 11.58
C SER A 48 0.05 8.60 10.07
N ASP A 49 1.17 8.02 9.61
CA ASP A 49 1.35 7.71 8.19
C ASP A 49 0.38 6.62 7.75
N ILE A 50 0.08 6.64 6.46
CA ILE A 50 -0.77 5.63 5.82
C ILE A 50 0.17 4.63 5.15
N ASP A 51 0.26 3.41 5.71
CA ASP A 51 1.17 2.38 5.22
C ASP A 51 0.48 1.53 4.17
N ILE A 52 1.07 1.44 2.99
CA ILE A 52 0.55 0.59 1.92
C ILE A 52 1.59 -0.40 1.44
N LEU A 53 1.13 -1.62 1.14
CA LEU A 53 1.91 -2.64 0.48
C LEU A 53 1.52 -2.64 -0.99
N ILE A 54 2.52 -2.57 -1.87
CA ILE A 54 2.32 -2.58 -3.31
C ILE A 54 2.91 -3.87 -3.84
N LEU A 55 2.07 -4.72 -4.41
CA LEU A 55 2.49 -5.99 -4.99
C LEU A 55 2.57 -5.84 -6.50
N THR A 56 3.66 -6.37 -7.08
CA THR A 56 3.93 -6.23 -8.50
C THR A 56 3.91 -7.57 -9.20
N PHE A 57 3.53 -7.54 -10.49
CA PHE A 57 3.50 -8.70 -11.34
C PHE A 57 4.91 -9.25 -11.64
N CYS A 58 5.89 -8.36 -11.77
CA CYS A 58 7.27 -8.71 -12.13
C CYS A 58 8.23 -8.39 -10.98
N PRO A 59 9.47 -8.90 -11.02
CA PRO A 59 10.47 -8.54 -10.02
C PRO A 59 10.65 -7.02 -9.92
N VAL A 60 10.89 -6.54 -8.70
CA VAL A 60 11.00 -5.10 -8.44
C VAL A 60 12.40 -4.63 -8.83
N SER A 61 12.49 -3.87 -9.92
CA SER A 61 13.73 -3.23 -10.35
C SER A 61 13.87 -1.85 -9.68
N SER A 62 15.07 -1.27 -9.79
CA SER A 62 15.30 0.10 -9.32
C SER A 62 14.39 1.09 -10.03
N GLU A 63 14.23 0.92 -11.35
CA GLU A 63 13.39 1.78 -12.18
C GLU A 63 11.92 1.70 -11.77
N LEU A 64 11.43 0.49 -11.50
CA LEU A 64 10.05 0.31 -11.06
C LEU A 64 9.83 0.93 -9.69
N ARG A 65 10.76 0.72 -8.76
CA ARG A 65 10.68 1.29 -7.41
C ARG A 65 10.65 2.82 -7.47
N GLU A 66 11.50 3.40 -8.31
CA GLU A 66 11.55 4.85 -8.50
C GLU A 66 10.27 5.39 -9.12
N ALA A 67 9.73 4.70 -10.13
CA ALA A 67 8.47 5.10 -10.77
C ALA A 67 7.30 5.09 -9.77
N ILE A 68 7.23 4.07 -8.92
CA ILE A 68 6.22 4.00 -7.86
C ILE A 68 6.39 5.16 -6.87
N SER A 69 7.63 5.40 -6.44
CA SER A 69 7.92 6.49 -5.49
C SER A 69 7.52 7.85 -6.05
N GLU A 70 7.75 8.09 -7.32
CA GLU A 70 7.37 9.35 -7.97
C GLU A 70 5.85 9.54 -7.99
N ARG A 71 5.10 8.48 -8.29
CA ARG A 71 3.63 8.54 -8.28
C ARG A 71 3.10 8.84 -6.89
N LEU A 72 3.67 8.19 -5.86
CA LEU A 72 3.27 8.44 -4.48
C LEU A 72 3.61 9.85 -4.02
N ALA A 73 4.79 10.35 -4.39
CA ALA A 73 5.20 11.70 -4.03
C ALA A 73 4.24 12.74 -4.62
N ASP A 74 3.83 12.56 -5.87
CA ASP A 74 2.89 13.47 -6.51
C ASP A 74 1.54 13.48 -5.79
N ILE A 75 1.03 12.31 -5.45
CA ILE A 75 -0.27 12.20 -4.76
C ILE A 75 -0.18 12.78 -3.34
N ASN A 76 0.91 12.48 -2.62
CA ASN A 76 1.12 13.04 -1.29
C ASN A 76 1.12 14.57 -1.32
N LEU A 77 1.80 15.13 -2.32
CA LEU A 77 1.90 16.58 -2.44
C LEU A 77 0.57 17.22 -2.84
N GLN A 78 -0.10 16.64 -3.83
CA GLN A 78 -1.36 17.19 -4.35
C GLN A 78 -2.50 17.07 -3.35
N ASN A 79 -2.54 15.98 -2.61
CA ASN A 79 -3.66 15.66 -1.72
C ASN A 79 -3.38 15.96 -0.25
N ASP A 80 -2.18 16.41 0.07
CA ASP A 80 -1.74 16.70 1.44
C ASP A 80 -1.98 15.49 2.36
N VAL A 81 -1.44 14.34 1.97
CA VAL A 81 -1.48 13.10 2.74
C VAL A 81 -0.07 12.55 2.89
N SER A 82 0.12 11.57 3.78
CA SER A 82 1.42 10.94 4.01
C SER A 82 1.31 9.43 3.79
N LEU A 83 1.44 9.02 2.53
CA LEU A 83 1.47 7.62 2.14
C LEU A 83 2.92 7.13 2.15
N THR A 84 3.15 6.00 2.82
CA THR A 84 4.44 5.31 2.78
C THR A 84 4.23 3.92 2.21
N SER A 85 5.22 3.40 1.48
CA SER A 85 5.03 2.15 0.76
C SER A 85 6.13 1.13 1.04
N VAL A 86 5.72 -0.14 0.99
CA VAL A 86 6.60 -1.29 0.87
C VAL A 86 6.25 -1.94 -0.47
N VAL A 87 7.24 -2.18 -1.32
CA VAL A 87 7.04 -2.74 -2.67
C VAL A 87 7.65 -4.13 -2.73
N VAL A 88 6.86 -5.13 -3.08
CA VAL A 88 7.27 -6.53 -3.15
C VAL A 88 6.61 -7.17 -4.37
N SER A 89 7.32 -8.08 -5.07
CA SER A 89 6.68 -8.83 -6.14
C SER A 89 5.71 -9.86 -5.56
N GLU A 90 4.70 -10.25 -6.34
CA GLU A 90 3.76 -11.29 -5.92
C GLU A 90 4.49 -12.60 -5.60
N GLN A 91 5.52 -12.93 -6.38
CA GLN A 91 6.30 -14.14 -6.16
C GLN A 91 7.03 -14.10 -4.82
N ASP A 92 7.70 -12.99 -4.52
CA ASP A 92 8.43 -12.85 -3.25
C ASP A 92 7.47 -12.81 -2.06
N TRP A 93 6.30 -12.22 -2.22
CA TRP A 93 5.29 -12.18 -1.17
C TRP A 93 4.78 -13.56 -0.81
N SER A 94 4.51 -14.40 -1.81
CA SER A 94 3.89 -15.71 -1.61
C SER A 94 4.88 -16.83 -1.32
N SER A 95 6.13 -16.75 -1.82
CA SER A 95 7.09 -17.85 -1.73
C SER A 95 8.50 -17.41 -1.33
N GLY A 96 8.75 -16.10 -1.22
CA GLY A 96 10.05 -15.58 -0.82
C GLY A 96 10.25 -15.60 0.69
N LEU A 97 11.37 -15.05 1.13
CA LEU A 97 11.73 -14.99 2.55
C LEU A 97 10.71 -14.20 3.36
N ILE A 98 10.10 -13.17 2.78
CA ILE A 98 9.15 -12.31 3.47
C ILE A 98 7.91 -13.08 3.96
N ARG A 99 7.58 -14.20 3.31
CA ARG A 99 6.46 -15.03 3.73
C ARG A 99 6.60 -15.53 5.17
N HIS A 100 7.84 -15.70 5.64
CA HIS A 100 8.14 -16.20 6.98
C HIS A 100 8.34 -15.07 8.00
N MET A 101 8.20 -13.82 7.57
CA MET A 101 8.36 -12.66 8.46
C MET A 101 7.02 -12.29 9.08
N LEU A 102 7.09 -11.72 10.28
CA LEU A 102 5.90 -11.33 11.04
C LEU A 102 5.00 -10.36 10.26
N ILE A 103 5.60 -9.45 9.50
CA ILE A 103 4.85 -8.48 8.69
C ILE A 103 3.89 -9.16 7.71
N HIS A 104 4.30 -10.31 7.15
CA HIS A 104 3.44 -11.05 6.22
C HIS A 104 2.15 -11.51 6.89
N SER A 105 2.27 -12.15 8.05
CA SER A 105 1.09 -12.65 8.78
C SER A 105 0.21 -11.51 9.29
N GLU A 106 0.81 -10.41 9.71
CA GLU A 106 0.06 -9.23 10.17
C GLU A 106 -0.77 -8.63 9.03
N ILE A 107 -0.18 -8.49 7.84
CA ILE A 107 -0.88 -7.92 6.69
C ILE A 107 -1.97 -8.88 6.20
N GLU A 108 -1.70 -10.18 6.17
CA GLU A 108 -2.71 -11.17 5.77
C GLU A 108 -3.92 -11.13 6.71
N ARG A 109 -3.71 -10.86 7.99
CA ARG A 109 -4.78 -10.79 8.99
C ARG A 109 -5.52 -9.45 8.96
N ASP A 110 -4.77 -8.35 8.98
CA ASP A 110 -5.32 -7.00 9.24
C ASP A 110 -5.33 -6.07 8.03
N GLY A 111 -4.68 -6.45 6.94
CA GLY A 111 -4.62 -5.61 5.75
C GLY A 111 -5.97 -5.41 5.09
N CYS A 112 -6.11 -4.27 4.41
CA CYS A 112 -7.31 -3.96 3.63
C CYS A 112 -6.90 -3.84 2.16
N GLU A 113 -7.37 -4.76 1.32
CA GLU A 113 -7.08 -4.68 -0.11
C GLU A 113 -7.93 -3.61 -0.76
N ILE A 114 -7.28 -2.82 -1.61
CA ILE A 114 -7.93 -1.72 -2.31
C ILE A 114 -8.43 -2.16 -3.68
#